data_97478ff50b962202ceca23c9cb6d15cc
#
_entry.id   97478ff50b962202ceca23c9cb6d15cc
#
_cell.length_a   1.000
_cell.length_b   1.000
_cell.length_c   1.000
_cell.angle_alpha   90.00
_cell.angle_beta   90.00
_cell.angle_gamma   90.00
#
_symmetry.space_group_name_H-M   'P 1'
#
loop_
_entity.id
_entity.type
_entity.pdbx_description
1 polymer ?
#
loop_
_entity_poly.entity_id
_entity_poly.type
_entity_poly.pdbx_seq_one_letter_code
_entity_poly.pdbx_strand_id
1 'polypeptide(L)'
;MSYDGYLAIARVYDKLNKEIDYSKWADFIEECFKRYGKEKPEIVLDLACGTGRMTCEMARRGYDMIGIDGSIDMLSEAYSKESEGILYLCQDMRELELYGTVGATLCCLDSLNYLTEDGDLERVLSLVHNYSDPDALFLFDVNSEFKFENVYADNSYILEDEDDDGNAIFCGWQNSYDKETKICSFYLSVFEEGENGEYYRADEEQRERCYSVQEIRVALEKNGFETVDIFADTRFSAPTEQSERLYFVARVKK
;
A
#
# COMPACT_ATOMS: atom_id res chain seq x y z
N MET A 1 13.57 3.41 -14.32
CA MET A 1 14.13 2.41 -13.39
C MET A 1 13.25 1.19 -13.46
N SER A 2 13.78 0.00 -13.68
CA SER A 2 12.99 -1.23 -13.68
C SER A 2 12.52 -1.49 -12.26
N TYR A 3 11.26 -1.83 -12.09
CA TYR A 3 10.67 -2.27 -10.83
C TYR A 3 11.09 -3.73 -10.56
N ASP A 4 12.39 -3.97 -10.43
CA ASP A 4 12.89 -5.31 -10.08
C ASP A 4 12.78 -5.60 -8.57
N GLY A 5 12.12 -4.71 -7.82
CA GLY A 5 12.15 -4.69 -6.35
C GLY A 5 11.13 -5.58 -5.65
N TYR A 6 10.33 -6.42 -6.32
CA TYR A 6 9.37 -7.33 -5.68
C TYR A 6 9.45 -8.78 -6.18
N LEU A 7 10.49 -9.12 -6.94
CA LEU A 7 10.65 -10.44 -7.56
C LEU A 7 10.75 -11.57 -6.53
N ALA A 8 11.53 -11.32 -5.47
CA ALA A 8 11.79 -12.32 -4.44
C ALA A 8 10.67 -12.43 -3.40
N ILE A 9 10.02 -11.29 -3.10
CA ILE A 9 9.02 -11.21 -2.04
C ILE A 9 7.62 -11.56 -2.53
N ALA A 10 7.27 -11.30 -3.80
CA ALA A 10 5.89 -11.45 -4.28
C ALA A 10 5.27 -12.80 -3.90
N ARG A 11 6.02 -13.91 -4.05
CA ARG A 11 5.55 -15.26 -3.72
C ARG A 11 5.29 -15.49 -2.25
N VAL A 12 6.08 -14.86 -1.38
CA VAL A 12 6.00 -15.03 0.07
C VAL A 12 5.31 -13.85 0.76
N TYR A 13 4.98 -12.80 0.02
CA TYR A 13 4.44 -11.55 0.54
C TYR A 13 3.20 -11.76 1.41
N ASP A 14 2.24 -12.54 0.93
CA ASP A 14 1.00 -12.80 1.66
C ASP A 14 1.24 -13.60 2.95
N LYS A 15 2.27 -14.45 2.97
CA LYS A 15 2.65 -15.24 4.14
C LYS A 15 3.36 -14.37 5.17
N LEU A 16 4.28 -13.51 4.73
CA LEU A 16 4.95 -12.54 5.61
C LEU A 16 3.97 -11.50 6.18
N ASN A 17 2.85 -11.25 5.50
CA ASN A 17 1.80 -10.31 5.90
C ASN A 17 0.49 -10.98 6.35
N LYS A 18 0.54 -12.23 6.82
CA LYS A 18 -0.64 -13.02 7.23
C LYS A 18 -1.44 -12.40 8.37
N GLU A 19 -0.83 -11.55 9.19
CA GLU A 19 -1.48 -10.89 10.32
C GLU A 19 -2.42 -9.74 9.89
N ILE A 20 -2.36 -9.32 8.61
CA ILE A 20 -3.20 -8.25 8.09
C ILE A 20 -4.62 -8.76 7.90
N ASP A 21 -5.55 -8.20 8.68
CA ASP A 21 -6.98 -8.48 8.58
C ASP A 21 -7.62 -7.56 7.52
N TYR A 22 -7.58 -7.99 6.26
CA TYR A 22 -8.14 -7.24 5.14
C TYR A 22 -9.65 -7.03 5.26
N SER A 23 -10.38 -7.94 5.92
CA SER A 23 -11.82 -7.79 6.15
C SER A 23 -12.11 -6.63 7.10
N LYS A 24 -11.38 -6.51 8.21
CA LYS A 24 -11.51 -5.34 9.09
C LYS A 24 -11.12 -4.04 8.42
N TRP A 25 -10.11 -4.11 7.55
CA TRP A 25 -9.72 -2.92 6.81
C TRP A 25 -10.80 -2.50 5.80
N ALA A 26 -11.40 -3.45 5.10
CA ALA A 26 -12.54 -3.19 4.23
C ALA A 26 -13.76 -2.64 4.99
N ASP A 27 -14.03 -3.13 6.21
CA ASP A 27 -15.07 -2.55 7.10
C ASP A 27 -14.79 -1.06 7.41
N PHE A 28 -13.53 -0.72 7.68
CA PHE A 28 -13.12 0.67 7.89
C PHE A 28 -13.33 1.52 6.62
N ILE A 29 -12.93 1.00 5.45
CA ILE A 29 -13.12 1.69 4.17
C ILE A 29 -14.60 1.94 3.90
N GLU A 30 -15.47 0.94 4.05
CA GLU A 30 -16.91 1.08 3.85
C GLU A 30 -17.52 2.07 4.84
N GLU A 31 -17.06 2.08 6.08
CA GLU A 31 -17.52 3.05 7.07
C GLU A 31 -17.04 4.48 6.72
N CYS A 32 -15.83 4.64 6.14
CA CYS A 32 -15.39 5.92 5.59
C CYS A 32 -16.28 6.38 4.44
N PHE A 33 -16.65 5.49 3.51
CA PHE A 33 -17.60 5.82 2.44
C PHE A 33 -18.94 6.29 2.99
N LYS A 34 -19.47 5.68 4.05
CA LYS A 34 -20.71 6.10 4.70
C LYS A 34 -20.61 7.44 5.40
N ARG A 35 -19.49 7.69 6.12
CA ARG A 35 -19.33 8.91 6.92
C ARG A 35 -19.00 10.13 6.07
N TYR A 36 -18.20 9.93 5.06
CA TYR A 36 -17.57 11.03 4.33
C TYR A 36 -17.93 11.07 2.85
N GLY A 37 -18.38 9.96 2.25
CA GLY A 37 -18.85 9.92 0.87
C GLY A 37 -20.24 10.53 0.72
N LYS A 38 -20.55 11.02 -0.47
CA LYS A 38 -21.90 11.47 -0.84
C LYS A 38 -22.78 10.30 -1.30
N GLU A 39 -22.17 9.37 -2.02
CA GLU A 39 -22.81 8.18 -2.58
C GLU A 39 -21.86 6.98 -2.46
N LYS A 40 -22.38 5.75 -2.58
CA LYS A 40 -21.54 4.56 -2.68
C LYS A 40 -20.75 4.65 -3.99
N PRO A 41 -19.40 4.57 -3.98
CA PRO A 41 -18.62 4.58 -5.20
C PRO A 41 -18.97 3.35 -6.06
N GLU A 42 -19.17 3.55 -7.36
CA GLU A 42 -19.42 2.46 -8.31
C GLU A 42 -18.12 1.76 -8.67
N ILE A 43 -17.13 2.53 -9.13
CA ILE A 43 -15.80 2.05 -9.48
C ILE A 43 -14.83 2.50 -8.40
N VAL A 44 -14.00 1.58 -7.92
CA VAL A 44 -12.95 1.83 -6.92
C VAL A 44 -11.60 1.43 -7.48
N LEU A 45 -10.66 2.36 -7.47
CA LEU A 45 -9.26 2.11 -7.80
C LEU A 45 -8.51 1.66 -6.54
N ASP A 46 -7.79 0.54 -6.65
CA ASP A 46 -6.78 0.10 -5.67
C ASP A 46 -5.40 0.37 -6.27
N LEU A 47 -4.77 1.46 -5.84
CA LEU A 47 -3.50 1.98 -6.36
C LEU A 47 -2.35 1.36 -5.57
N ALA A 48 -1.40 0.72 -6.25
CA ALA A 48 -0.38 -0.17 -5.69
C ALA A 48 -1.04 -1.36 -4.97
N CYS A 49 -1.84 -2.12 -5.70
CA CYS A 49 -2.68 -3.19 -5.15
C CYS A 49 -1.89 -4.44 -4.72
N GLY A 50 -0.61 -4.55 -5.07
CA GLY A 50 0.25 -5.68 -4.77
C GLY A 50 -0.35 -7.00 -5.26
N THR A 51 -0.43 -7.98 -4.36
CA THR A 51 -1.02 -9.30 -4.64
C THR A 51 -2.56 -9.29 -4.70
N GLY A 52 -3.21 -8.11 -4.72
CA GLY A 52 -4.65 -7.94 -4.93
C GLY A 52 -5.56 -8.35 -3.78
N ARG A 53 -5.04 -8.56 -2.57
CA ARG A 53 -5.86 -9.02 -1.43
C ARG A 53 -6.95 -8.02 -1.04
N MET A 54 -6.63 -6.72 -0.96
CA MET A 54 -7.62 -5.68 -0.70
C MET A 54 -8.59 -5.54 -1.89
N THR A 55 -8.06 -5.57 -3.10
CA THR A 55 -8.86 -5.51 -4.34
C THR A 55 -9.91 -6.63 -4.36
N CYS A 56 -9.50 -7.88 -4.11
CA CYS A 56 -10.40 -9.04 -4.05
C CYS A 56 -11.43 -8.90 -2.91
N GLU A 57 -11.02 -8.44 -1.74
CA GLU A 57 -11.94 -8.26 -0.61
C GLU A 57 -13.02 -7.22 -0.93
N MET A 58 -12.66 -6.09 -1.54
CA MET A 58 -13.62 -5.08 -1.96
C MET A 58 -14.52 -5.56 -3.10
N ALA A 59 -13.99 -6.33 -4.05
CA ALA A 59 -14.80 -6.96 -5.11
C ALA A 59 -15.86 -7.91 -4.56
N ARG A 60 -15.51 -8.75 -3.56
CA ARG A 60 -16.48 -9.62 -2.86
C ARG A 60 -17.60 -8.84 -2.17
N ARG A 61 -17.35 -7.60 -1.78
CA ARG A 61 -18.34 -6.68 -1.19
C ARG A 61 -19.17 -5.93 -2.24
N GLY A 62 -18.95 -6.23 -3.53
CA GLY A 62 -19.76 -5.73 -4.64
C GLY A 62 -19.34 -4.35 -5.14
N TYR A 63 -18.06 -4.01 -5.06
CA TYR A 63 -17.45 -2.88 -5.74
C TYR A 63 -16.88 -3.33 -7.09
N ASP A 64 -16.99 -2.48 -8.11
CA ASP A 64 -16.28 -2.67 -9.37
C ASP A 64 -14.84 -2.19 -9.19
N MET A 65 -13.88 -3.12 -9.26
CA MET A 65 -12.50 -2.87 -8.84
C MET A 65 -11.55 -2.76 -10.02
N ILE A 66 -10.69 -1.74 -9.96
CA ILE A 66 -9.49 -1.63 -10.79
C ILE A 66 -8.29 -1.73 -9.85
N GLY A 67 -7.44 -2.74 -10.03
CA GLY A 67 -6.16 -2.87 -9.31
C GLY A 67 -5.01 -2.43 -10.20
N ILE A 68 -4.12 -1.58 -9.68
CA ILE A 68 -2.91 -1.14 -10.38
C ILE A 68 -1.70 -1.40 -9.52
N ASP A 69 -0.68 -2.04 -10.11
CA ASP A 69 0.62 -2.22 -9.47
C ASP A 69 1.75 -2.09 -10.49
N GLY A 70 2.91 -1.61 -10.05
CA GLY A 70 4.10 -1.50 -10.88
C GLY A 70 4.82 -2.83 -11.10
N SER A 71 4.59 -3.83 -10.24
CA SER A 71 5.22 -5.13 -10.30
C SER A 71 4.36 -6.16 -11.03
N ILE A 72 4.88 -6.71 -12.12
CA ILE A 72 4.21 -7.79 -12.84
C ILE A 72 4.13 -9.07 -12.01
N ASP A 73 5.09 -9.31 -11.12
CA ASP A 73 5.12 -10.48 -10.25
C ASP A 73 4.03 -10.39 -9.19
N MET A 74 3.83 -9.21 -8.57
CA MET A 74 2.70 -8.96 -7.67
C MET A 74 1.36 -9.17 -8.37
N LEU A 75 1.21 -8.67 -9.60
CA LEU A 75 0.00 -8.86 -10.38
C LEU A 75 -0.20 -10.32 -10.82
N SER A 76 0.87 -11.07 -11.06
CA SER A 76 0.78 -12.50 -11.32
C SER A 76 0.15 -13.25 -10.14
N GLU A 77 0.56 -12.91 -8.91
CA GLU A 77 -0.07 -13.43 -7.69
C GLU A 77 -1.53 -12.96 -7.55
N ALA A 78 -1.82 -11.70 -7.91
CA ALA A 78 -3.19 -11.18 -7.90
C ALA A 78 -4.11 -11.92 -8.88
N TYR A 79 -3.65 -12.22 -10.09
CA TYR A 79 -4.38 -13.00 -11.09
C TYR A 79 -4.58 -14.46 -10.69
N SER A 80 -3.71 -15.03 -9.86
CA SER A 80 -3.86 -16.43 -9.38
C SER A 80 -5.02 -16.60 -8.40
N LYS A 81 -5.52 -15.51 -7.81
CA LYS A 81 -6.65 -15.52 -6.88
C LYS A 81 -7.99 -15.49 -7.64
N GLU A 82 -9.09 -15.80 -6.96
CA GLU A 82 -10.44 -15.65 -7.51
C GLU A 82 -10.75 -14.15 -7.73
N SER A 83 -10.46 -13.69 -8.94
CA SER A 83 -10.51 -12.28 -9.33
C SER A 83 -11.46 -12.01 -10.50
N GLU A 84 -12.53 -12.83 -10.64
CA GLU A 84 -13.51 -12.65 -11.73
C GLU A 84 -14.13 -11.23 -11.67
N GLY A 85 -14.03 -10.52 -12.79
CA GLY A 85 -14.55 -9.15 -12.94
C GLY A 85 -13.62 -8.04 -12.46
N ILE A 86 -12.44 -8.35 -11.92
CA ILE A 86 -11.44 -7.34 -11.54
C ILE A 86 -10.55 -7.01 -12.74
N LEU A 87 -10.36 -5.71 -13.00
CA LEU A 87 -9.39 -5.23 -13.99
C LEU A 87 -8.05 -4.95 -13.30
N TYR A 88 -7.01 -5.72 -13.64
CA TYR A 88 -5.65 -5.43 -13.21
C TYR A 88 -4.82 -4.81 -14.33
N LEU A 89 -4.06 -3.74 -14.00
CA LEU A 89 -3.19 -3.01 -14.93
C LEU A 89 -1.77 -2.90 -14.34
N CYS A 90 -0.77 -3.26 -15.14
CA CYS A 90 0.63 -3.06 -14.75
C CYS A 90 1.05 -1.63 -15.08
N GLN A 91 1.06 -0.75 -14.09
CA GLN A 91 1.44 0.66 -14.22
C GLN A 91 2.15 1.15 -12.97
N ASP A 92 3.14 1.99 -13.14
CA ASP A 92 3.70 2.79 -12.06
C ASP A 92 2.66 3.84 -11.61
N MET A 93 2.43 3.96 -10.30
CA MET A 93 1.47 4.96 -9.78
C MET A 93 1.83 6.40 -10.18
N ARG A 94 3.12 6.67 -10.48
CA ARG A 94 3.60 7.97 -11.01
C ARG A 94 3.26 8.21 -12.47
N GLU A 95 2.74 7.19 -13.16
CA GLU A 95 2.35 7.21 -14.57
C GLU A 95 0.90 6.73 -14.76
N LEU A 96 0.09 6.81 -13.68
CA LEU A 96 -1.32 6.41 -13.68
C LEU A 96 -2.07 6.97 -14.88
N GLU A 97 -2.69 6.09 -15.66
CA GLU A 97 -3.55 6.42 -16.79
C GLU A 97 -4.80 5.55 -16.80
N LEU A 98 -5.97 6.17 -16.81
CA LEU A 98 -7.27 5.51 -16.90
C LEU A 98 -8.08 6.08 -18.04
N TYR A 99 -9.00 5.30 -18.61
CA TYR A 99 -9.93 5.76 -19.64
C TYR A 99 -11.07 6.64 -19.14
N GLY A 100 -11.29 6.68 -17.83
CA GLY A 100 -12.37 7.43 -17.18
C GLY A 100 -11.99 7.82 -15.77
N THR A 101 -12.99 8.21 -14.98
CA THR A 101 -12.82 8.57 -13.59
C THR A 101 -13.39 7.50 -12.65
N VAL A 102 -12.94 7.48 -11.41
CA VAL A 102 -13.36 6.54 -10.37
C VAL A 102 -14.02 7.26 -9.20
N GLY A 103 -14.98 6.61 -8.56
CA GLY A 103 -15.72 7.16 -7.42
C GLY A 103 -14.94 7.14 -6.11
N ALA A 104 -13.90 6.32 -6.00
CA ALA A 104 -12.96 6.33 -4.88
C ALA A 104 -11.61 5.71 -5.29
N THR A 105 -10.54 6.11 -4.59
CA THR A 105 -9.21 5.51 -4.71
C THR A 105 -8.75 5.03 -3.34
N LEU A 106 -8.20 3.82 -3.30
CA LEU A 106 -7.50 3.24 -2.15
C LEU A 106 -6.00 3.21 -2.47
N CYS A 107 -5.15 3.38 -1.46
CA CYS A 107 -3.72 3.13 -1.56
C CYS A 107 -3.25 2.62 -0.20
N CYS A 108 -3.28 1.31 -0.03
CA CYS A 108 -3.16 0.63 1.25
C CYS A 108 -1.74 0.12 1.49
N LEU A 109 -1.43 -0.16 2.77
CA LEU A 109 -0.16 -0.74 3.21
C LEU A 109 1.05 0.13 2.84
N ASP A 110 1.01 1.39 3.33
CA ASP A 110 2.15 2.33 3.25
C ASP A 110 2.72 2.55 1.84
N SER A 111 1.98 2.19 0.79
CA SER A 111 2.48 2.27 -0.60
C SER A 111 2.94 3.67 -1.01
N LEU A 112 2.36 4.74 -0.44
CA LEU A 112 2.84 6.11 -0.69
C LEU A 112 4.23 6.39 -0.10
N ASN A 113 4.67 5.65 0.92
CA ASN A 113 6.02 5.81 1.46
C ASN A 113 7.12 5.37 0.47
N TYR A 114 6.79 4.52 -0.51
CA TYR A 114 7.72 4.12 -1.59
C TYR A 114 8.02 5.25 -2.60
N LEU A 115 7.32 6.37 -2.52
CA LEU A 115 7.60 7.57 -3.31
C LEU A 115 8.77 8.32 -2.68
N THR A 116 10.00 7.94 -2.99
CA THR A 116 11.20 8.42 -2.32
C THR A 116 11.80 9.69 -2.93
N GLU A 117 11.48 9.98 -4.20
CA GLU A 117 12.04 11.12 -4.90
C GLU A 117 11.20 12.39 -4.69
N ASP A 118 11.85 13.55 -4.74
CA ASP A 118 11.16 14.83 -4.61
C ASP A 118 10.19 15.07 -5.76
N GLY A 119 8.95 15.39 -5.42
CA GLY A 119 7.87 15.65 -6.38
C GLY A 119 7.04 14.41 -6.78
N ASP A 120 7.46 13.20 -6.41
CA ASP A 120 6.71 11.97 -6.74
C ASP A 120 5.34 11.97 -6.05
N LEU A 121 5.27 12.35 -4.79
CA LEU A 121 3.99 12.42 -4.05
C LEU A 121 3.02 13.39 -4.73
N GLU A 122 3.46 14.60 -5.06
CA GLU A 122 2.64 15.59 -5.75
C GLU A 122 2.19 15.09 -7.12
N ARG A 123 3.06 14.39 -7.85
CA ARG A 123 2.74 13.80 -9.15
C ARG A 123 1.63 12.76 -9.02
N VAL A 124 1.76 11.82 -8.08
CA VAL A 124 0.73 10.80 -7.84
C VAL A 124 -0.58 11.44 -7.42
N LEU A 125 -0.56 12.38 -6.48
CA LEU A 125 -1.76 13.09 -6.05
C LEU A 125 -2.45 13.83 -7.20
N SER A 126 -1.67 14.49 -8.09
CA SER A 126 -2.21 15.15 -9.27
C SER A 126 -2.91 14.16 -10.23
N LEU A 127 -2.33 12.98 -10.43
CA LEU A 127 -2.92 11.94 -11.28
C LEU A 127 -4.18 11.34 -10.65
N VAL A 128 -4.15 11.02 -9.36
CA VAL A 128 -5.34 10.54 -8.63
C VAL A 128 -6.45 11.58 -8.70
N HIS A 129 -6.15 12.87 -8.50
CA HIS A 129 -7.13 13.94 -8.66
C HIS A 129 -7.72 13.98 -10.07
N ASN A 130 -6.88 13.86 -11.10
CA ASN A 130 -7.32 13.90 -12.51
C ASN A 130 -8.33 12.78 -12.82
N TYR A 131 -8.07 11.56 -12.34
CA TYR A 131 -8.88 10.37 -12.60
C TYR A 131 -9.97 10.09 -11.54
N SER A 132 -10.23 11.01 -10.62
CA SER A 132 -11.30 10.88 -9.63
C SER A 132 -12.55 11.65 -10.05
N ASP A 133 -13.72 11.18 -9.65
CA ASP A 133 -14.97 11.93 -9.74
C ASP A 133 -14.96 13.15 -8.79
N PRO A 134 -15.80 14.17 -9.04
CA PRO A 134 -16.00 15.23 -8.05
C PRO A 134 -16.47 14.65 -6.71
N ASP A 135 -15.89 15.14 -5.61
CA ASP A 135 -16.16 14.66 -4.24
C ASP A 135 -15.74 13.21 -3.94
N ALA A 136 -15.08 12.51 -4.88
CA ALA A 136 -14.52 11.18 -4.64
C ALA A 136 -13.59 11.17 -3.41
N LEU A 137 -13.55 10.04 -2.72
CA LEU A 137 -12.64 9.86 -1.59
C LEU A 137 -11.35 9.20 -2.04
N PHE A 138 -10.24 9.66 -1.50
CA PHE A 138 -8.94 9.02 -1.54
C PHE A 138 -8.57 8.57 -0.13
N LEU A 139 -8.53 7.25 0.08
CA LEU A 139 -8.19 6.60 1.34
C LEU A 139 -6.83 5.95 1.22
N PHE A 140 -5.92 6.33 2.09
CA PHE A 140 -4.58 5.75 2.11
C PHE A 140 -4.00 5.72 3.52
N ASP A 141 -2.96 4.95 3.71
CA ASP A 141 -2.21 4.95 4.94
C ASP A 141 -0.72 5.16 4.69
N VAL A 142 -0.06 5.63 5.72
CA VAL A 142 1.40 5.81 5.74
C VAL A 142 1.99 5.37 7.06
N ASN A 143 3.22 4.92 7.04
CA ASN A 143 4.03 4.75 8.22
C ASN A 143 4.35 6.12 8.83
N SER A 144 4.22 6.26 10.14
CA SER A 144 4.42 7.52 10.86
C SER A 144 5.90 7.81 11.10
N GLU A 145 6.21 9.08 11.43
CA GLU A 145 7.55 9.47 11.88
C GLU A 145 7.99 8.65 13.11
N PHE A 146 7.06 8.37 14.04
CA PHE A 146 7.34 7.53 15.21
C PHE A 146 7.82 6.13 14.80
N LYS A 147 7.16 5.50 13.82
CA LYS A 147 7.53 4.16 13.35
C LYS A 147 8.93 4.16 12.70
N PHE A 148 9.23 5.13 11.85
CA PHE A 148 10.54 5.24 11.22
C PHE A 148 11.66 5.45 12.25
N GLU A 149 11.43 6.29 13.27
CA GLU A 149 12.46 6.64 14.24
C GLU A 149 12.64 5.64 15.37
N ASN A 150 11.57 4.90 15.75
CA ASN A 150 11.57 4.07 16.97
C ASN A 150 11.34 2.59 16.70
N VAL A 151 10.65 2.21 15.61
CA VAL A 151 10.36 0.82 15.29
C VAL A 151 11.29 0.34 14.18
N TYR A 152 11.32 1.02 13.05
CA TYR A 152 12.23 0.68 11.96
C TYR A 152 13.68 1.00 12.31
N ALA A 153 14.02 2.27 12.48
CA ALA A 153 15.36 2.75 12.85
C ALA A 153 16.48 1.89 12.16
N ASP A 154 17.43 1.39 12.96
CA ASP A 154 18.48 0.46 12.50
C ASP A 154 18.23 -0.96 13.06
N ASN A 155 16.95 -1.35 13.20
CA ASN A 155 16.56 -2.65 13.74
C ASN A 155 16.65 -3.75 12.68
N SER A 156 16.68 -4.98 13.16
CA SER A 156 16.62 -6.18 12.32
C SER A 156 15.52 -7.11 12.84
N TYR A 157 14.85 -7.78 11.92
CA TYR A 157 13.78 -8.73 12.21
C TYR A 157 14.05 -10.06 11.54
N ILE A 158 13.52 -11.10 12.12
CA ILE A 158 13.48 -12.44 11.55
C ILE A 158 12.02 -12.82 11.45
N LEU A 159 11.61 -13.24 10.25
CA LEU A 159 10.28 -13.77 9.98
C LEU A 159 10.44 -15.22 9.53
N GLU A 160 9.63 -16.10 10.09
CA GLU A 160 9.60 -17.52 9.76
C GLU A 160 8.16 -17.93 9.44
N ASP A 161 7.99 -18.69 8.37
CA ASP A 161 6.71 -19.29 7.97
C ASP A 161 6.96 -20.58 7.17
N GLU A 162 5.89 -21.20 6.69
CA GLU A 162 5.92 -22.37 5.83
C GLU A 162 5.10 -22.09 4.58
N ASP A 163 5.50 -22.69 3.45
CA ASP A 163 4.67 -22.69 2.24
C ASP A 163 3.49 -23.67 2.36
N ASP A 164 2.67 -23.79 1.31
CA ASP A 164 1.47 -24.65 1.36
C ASP A 164 1.80 -26.15 1.35
N ASP A 165 3.04 -26.49 1.00
CA ASP A 165 3.58 -27.86 1.00
C ASP A 165 4.34 -28.16 2.31
N GLY A 166 4.47 -27.19 3.21
CA GLY A 166 5.15 -27.31 4.50
C GLY A 166 6.66 -27.08 4.43
N ASN A 167 7.18 -26.50 3.34
CA ASN A 167 8.59 -26.13 3.24
C ASN A 167 8.84 -24.81 3.99
N ALA A 168 9.98 -24.72 4.66
CA ALA A 168 10.31 -23.57 5.47
C ALA A 168 10.59 -22.31 4.64
N ILE A 169 10.05 -21.18 5.10
CA ILE A 169 10.36 -19.83 4.61
C ILE A 169 11.02 -19.05 5.73
N PHE A 170 12.21 -18.53 5.49
CA PHE A 170 12.94 -17.69 6.42
C PHE A 170 13.27 -16.36 5.75
N CYS A 171 12.94 -15.24 6.41
CA CYS A 171 13.28 -13.91 5.95
C CYS A 171 14.09 -13.17 7.01
N GLY A 172 15.33 -12.84 6.69
CA GLY A 172 16.14 -11.88 7.44
C GLY A 172 15.87 -10.48 6.90
N TRP A 173 15.39 -9.60 7.76
CA TRP A 173 15.04 -8.22 7.40
C TRP A 173 15.87 -7.24 8.24
N GLN A 174 16.65 -6.38 7.59
CA GLN A 174 17.50 -5.39 8.22
C GLN A 174 17.14 -4.00 7.72
N ASN A 175 16.98 -3.04 8.63
CA ASN A 175 16.68 -1.65 8.32
C ASN A 175 17.91 -0.76 8.49
N SER A 176 17.90 0.36 7.75
CA SER A 176 18.79 1.49 7.96
C SER A 176 18.03 2.79 7.69
N TYR A 177 17.79 3.60 8.72
CA TYR A 177 17.06 4.86 8.62
C TYR A 177 18.00 6.06 8.67
N ASP A 178 18.05 6.83 7.59
CA ASP A 178 18.75 8.11 7.51
C ASP A 178 17.79 9.26 7.83
N LYS A 179 18.01 9.90 8.99
CA LYS A 179 17.19 11.02 9.47
C LYS A 179 17.35 12.31 8.66
N GLU A 180 18.47 12.49 7.95
CA GLU A 180 18.72 13.71 7.16
C GLU A 180 17.93 13.65 5.85
N THR A 181 17.97 12.52 5.17
CA THR A 181 17.24 12.27 3.92
C THR A 181 15.80 11.81 4.17
N LYS A 182 15.48 11.38 5.40
CA LYS A 182 14.22 10.74 5.79
C LYS A 182 13.92 9.45 5.00
N ILE A 183 14.95 8.76 4.56
CA ILE A 183 14.83 7.49 3.83
C ILE A 183 15.17 6.33 4.75
N CYS A 184 14.33 5.31 4.75
CA CYS A 184 14.60 4.01 5.34
C CYS A 184 14.88 3.01 4.22
N SER A 185 16.04 2.35 4.26
CA SER A 185 16.35 1.22 3.40
C SER A 185 16.07 -0.07 4.16
N PHE A 186 15.37 -0.99 3.49
CA PHE A 186 15.06 -2.33 3.98
C PHE A 186 15.81 -3.34 3.13
N TYR A 187 16.68 -4.11 3.78
CA TYR A 187 17.43 -5.20 3.14
C TYR A 187 16.81 -6.52 3.57
N LEU A 188 16.20 -7.21 2.62
CA LEU A 188 15.53 -8.48 2.86
C LEU A 188 16.33 -9.61 2.21
N SER A 189 16.57 -10.68 2.97
CA SER A 189 17.13 -11.93 2.46
C SER A 189 16.12 -13.02 2.73
N VAL A 190 15.48 -13.51 1.68
CA VAL A 190 14.48 -14.59 1.75
C VAL A 190 15.17 -15.91 1.40
N PHE A 191 14.89 -16.94 2.21
CA PHE A 191 15.32 -18.30 1.99
C PHE A 191 14.09 -19.20 1.95
N GLU A 192 13.89 -19.88 0.83
CA GLU A 192 12.81 -20.82 0.62
C GLU A 192 13.39 -22.24 0.55
N GLU A 193 12.89 -23.16 1.35
CA GLU A 193 13.30 -24.56 1.33
C GLU A 193 12.73 -25.25 0.08
N GLY A 194 13.59 -25.95 -0.66
CA GLY A 194 13.22 -26.76 -1.81
C GLY A 194 12.97 -28.22 -1.45
N GLU A 195 12.47 -28.98 -2.41
CA GLU A 195 12.02 -30.38 -2.23
C GLU A 195 13.08 -31.33 -1.64
N ASN A 196 14.37 -31.06 -1.82
CA ASN A 196 15.47 -31.93 -1.34
C ASN A 196 16.19 -31.34 -0.11
N GLY A 197 15.61 -30.31 0.53
CA GLY A 197 16.18 -29.64 1.69
C GLY A 197 17.30 -28.64 1.35
N GLU A 198 17.47 -28.27 0.08
CA GLU A 198 18.26 -27.10 -0.31
C GLU A 198 17.48 -25.81 -0.04
N TYR A 199 18.20 -24.68 0.12
CA TYR A 199 17.58 -23.37 0.28
C TYR A 199 17.89 -22.50 -0.93
N TYR A 200 16.85 -21.90 -1.50
CA TYR A 200 16.97 -20.85 -2.51
C TYR A 200 16.98 -19.50 -1.81
N ARG A 201 18.02 -18.72 -2.06
CA ARG A 201 18.15 -17.38 -1.51
C ARG A 201 17.82 -16.35 -2.57
N ALA A 202 17.03 -15.36 -2.17
CA ALA A 202 16.80 -14.15 -2.92
C ALA A 202 16.99 -12.94 -2.01
N ASP A 203 17.66 -11.90 -2.53
CA ASP A 203 17.89 -10.65 -1.81
C ASP A 203 17.12 -9.52 -2.49
N GLU A 204 16.56 -8.63 -1.68
CA GLU A 204 15.81 -7.48 -2.15
C GLU A 204 16.12 -6.25 -1.30
N GLU A 205 16.21 -5.09 -1.95
CA GLU A 205 16.33 -3.81 -1.29
C GLU A 205 15.08 -2.97 -1.61
N GLN A 206 14.40 -2.50 -0.56
CA GLN A 206 13.28 -1.58 -0.68
C GLN A 206 13.62 -0.28 0.04
N ARG A 207 13.00 0.81 -0.37
CA ARG A 207 13.21 2.12 0.24
C ARG A 207 11.89 2.82 0.44
N GLU A 208 11.70 3.35 1.64
CA GLU A 208 10.57 4.17 1.99
C GLU A 208 11.01 5.55 2.47
N ARG A 209 10.20 6.57 2.16
CA ARG A 209 10.36 7.93 2.69
C ARG A 209 9.40 8.17 3.85
N CYS A 210 9.94 8.69 4.92
CA CYS A 210 9.18 9.18 6.05
C CYS A 210 8.56 10.54 5.71
N TYR A 211 7.23 10.57 5.52
CA TYR A 211 6.47 11.80 5.33
C TYR A 211 5.86 12.26 6.65
N SER A 212 6.04 13.52 7.00
CA SER A 212 5.28 14.11 8.11
C SER A 212 3.81 14.36 7.70
N VAL A 213 2.93 14.39 8.68
CA VAL A 213 1.50 14.73 8.48
C VAL A 213 1.35 16.08 7.77
N GLN A 214 2.23 17.04 8.08
CA GLN A 214 2.17 18.37 7.48
C GLN A 214 2.58 18.37 6.00
N GLU A 215 3.62 17.62 5.63
CA GLU A 215 4.03 17.44 4.22
C GLU A 215 2.88 16.85 3.40
N ILE A 216 2.24 15.80 3.89
CA ILE A 216 1.10 15.15 3.21
C ILE A 216 -0.08 16.12 3.08
N ARG A 217 -0.45 16.85 4.15
CA ARG A 217 -1.56 17.82 4.09
C ARG A 217 -1.31 18.92 3.07
N VAL A 218 -0.10 19.46 3.03
CA VAL A 218 0.28 20.51 2.06
C VAL A 218 0.24 19.96 0.63
N ALA A 219 0.74 18.74 0.41
CA ALA A 219 0.71 18.10 -0.90
C ALA A 219 -0.73 17.83 -1.36
N LEU A 220 -1.60 17.33 -0.47
CA LEU A 220 -3.03 17.13 -0.74
C LEU A 220 -3.72 18.44 -1.16
N GLU A 221 -3.57 19.50 -0.34
CA GLU A 221 -4.19 20.80 -0.60
C GLU A 221 -3.74 21.40 -1.95
N LYS A 222 -2.44 21.35 -2.25
CA LYS A 222 -1.88 21.83 -3.52
C LYS A 222 -2.42 21.08 -4.74
N ASN A 223 -2.79 19.81 -4.57
CA ASN A 223 -3.28 18.96 -5.65
C ASN A 223 -4.81 18.80 -5.65
N GLY A 224 -5.55 19.71 -5.00
CA GLY A 224 -7.00 19.77 -5.08
C GLY A 224 -7.74 18.81 -4.18
N PHE A 225 -7.12 18.38 -3.08
CA PHE A 225 -7.79 17.57 -2.06
C PHE A 225 -8.03 18.36 -0.77
N GLU A 226 -9.08 17.99 -0.06
CA GLU A 226 -9.29 18.33 1.34
C GLU A 226 -8.93 17.13 2.21
N THR A 227 -8.06 17.31 3.20
CA THR A 227 -7.90 16.30 4.26
C THR A 227 -9.15 16.34 5.15
N VAL A 228 -9.97 15.30 5.07
CA VAL A 228 -11.23 15.21 5.83
C VAL A 228 -10.97 14.74 7.24
N ASP A 229 -10.17 13.66 7.40
CA ASP A 229 -9.84 13.10 8.71
C ASP A 229 -8.52 12.31 8.66
N ILE A 230 -7.95 12.03 9.84
CA ILE A 230 -6.76 11.18 10.01
C ILE A 230 -6.97 10.30 11.25
N PHE A 231 -6.70 9.00 11.13
CA PHE A 231 -6.86 8.02 12.20
C PHE A 231 -5.57 7.26 12.48
N ALA A 232 -5.45 6.74 13.70
CA ALA A 232 -4.33 5.90 14.12
C ALA A 232 -4.55 4.41 13.82
N ASP A 233 -5.80 4.01 13.61
CA ASP A 233 -6.18 2.62 13.37
C ASP A 233 -7.53 2.53 12.62
N THR A 234 -7.90 1.31 12.24
CA THR A 234 -9.19 1.02 11.57
C THR A 234 -10.40 1.11 12.49
N ARG A 235 -10.24 1.47 13.76
CA ARG A 235 -11.33 1.70 14.74
C ARG A 235 -11.67 3.19 14.91
N PHE A 236 -11.14 4.04 14.06
CA PHE A 236 -11.33 5.50 14.10
C PHE A 236 -10.74 6.19 15.33
N SER A 237 -9.67 5.61 15.89
CA SER A 237 -8.95 6.25 17.01
C SER A 237 -8.17 7.46 16.51
N ALA A 238 -8.18 8.53 17.32
CA ALA A 238 -7.38 9.71 17.02
C ALA A 238 -5.87 9.39 17.07
N PRO A 239 -5.05 9.96 16.17
CA PRO A 239 -3.60 9.79 16.22
C PRO A 239 -2.99 10.31 17.53
N THR A 240 -1.96 9.62 17.98
CA THR A 240 -1.09 10.01 19.09
C THR A 240 0.35 10.13 18.61
N GLU A 241 1.22 10.66 19.46
CA GLU A 241 2.66 10.74 19.16
C GLU A 241 3.33 9.37 19.00
N GLN A 242 2.68 8.28 19.45
CA GLN A 242 3.17 6.91 19.36
C GLN A 242 2.42 6.06 18.32
N SER A 243 1.55 6.68 17.54
CA SER A 243 0.87 5.96 16.45
C SER A 243 1.86 5.55 15.38
N GLU A 244 1.95 4.25 15.09
CA GLU A 244 2.90 3.72 14.11
C GLU A 244 2.43 3.90 12.68
N ARG A 245 1.12 3.93 12.45
CA ARG A 245 0.47 4.07 11.14
C ARG A 245 -0.61 5.13 11.20
N LEU A 246 -0.76 5.87 10.12
CA LEU A 246 -1.74 6.94 10.00
C LEU A 246 -2.60 6.69 8.76
N TYR A 247 -3.91 6.66 8.96
CA TYR A 247 -4.92 6.44 7.92
C TYR A 247 -5.56 7.76 7.54
N PHE A 248 -5.38 8.17 6.31
CA PHE A 248 -5.88 9.44 5.77
C PHE A 248 -7.18 9.24 5.01
N VAL A 249 -8.12 10.12 5.24
CA VAL A 249 -9.32 10.31 4.42
C VAL A 249 -9.21 11.66 3.74
N ALA A 250 -9.03 11.67 2.44
CA ALA A 250 -8.99 12.88 1.63
C ALA A 250 -10.18 12.91 0.66
N ARG A 251 -10.66 14.12 0.33
CA ARG A 251 -11.75 14.33 -0.62
C ARG A 251 -11.28 15.18 -1.79
N VAL A 252 -11.63 14.77 -3.00
CA VAL A 252 -11.39 15.51 -4.23
C VAL A 252 -12.24 16.78 -4.26
N LYS A 253 -11.61 17.91 -4.57
CA LYS A 253 -12.27 19.21 -4.81
C LYS A 253 -12.16 19.56 -6.29
N LYS A 254 -13.25 19.35 -7.02
CA LYS A 254 -13.42 19.74 -8.43
C LYS A 254 -14.57 20.70 -8.59
#